data_b5c178df3dfe42326dfc4fd96dee15ed
#
_entry.id   b5c178df3dfe42326dfc4fd96dee15ed
#
_cell.length_a   1.000
_cell.length_b   1.000
_cell.length_c   1.000
_cell.angle_alpha   90.00
_cell.angle_beta   90.00
_cell.angle_gamma   90.00
#
_symmetry.space_group_name_H-M   'P 1'
#
loop_
_entity.id
_entity.type
_entity.pdbx_description
1 polymer ?
#
loop_
_entity_poly.entity_id
_entity_poly.type
_entity_poly.pdbx_seq_one_letter_code
_entity_poly.pdbx_strand_id
1 'polypeptide(L)'
;MKSKKKKLVSLILFLISIGVCLYPTIGQWHATRQSVLAVHKYIEDIGTLPEEYYDEMWQAAEAYNKALKGKAINDPFAKSVDGGLPSDYEDILNIEGMMGYIEIPRIGVSLPIYHGVSEDVLQKGIGHMEGSALPVGGNGGHVLLTGHTGLPNARLFTDLDQLTTGDQFNIRVLNKELVYQVDQIKVVEPDDVSQLLTVEGEDYVTLITCTPYGINSHRLLVRGKYIATLTKQIRLKSYYFKWVFVGGGDKVIFKVLFFVLLGVNLMMTLILMNNRRKNRLCHRHADSKGETGKNYEET
;
A
#
# COMPACT_ATOMS: atom_id res chain seq x y z
N MET A 1 -30.09 -38.84 4.78
CA MET A 1 -28.80 -38.37 5.34
C MET A 1 -27.79 -37.87 4.31
N LYS A 2 -27.52 -38.57 3.20
CA LYS A 2 -26.53 -38.19 2.16
C LYS A 2 -26.77 -36.78 1.54
N SER A 3 -28.04 -36.36 1.32
CA SER A 3 -28.38 -35.04 0.73
C SER A 3 -28.07 -33.85 1.66
N LYS A 4 -28.29 -33.96 2.97
CA LYS A 4 -28.00 -32.91 3.96
C LYS A 4 -26.48 -32.69 4.10
N LYS A 5 -25.68 -33.78 4.09
CA LYS A 5 -24.22 -33.72 4.12
C LYS A 5 -23.65 -33.01 2.90
N LYS A 6 -24.15 -33.29 1.69
CA LYS A 6 -23.72 -32.62 0.44
C LYS A 6 -24.00 -31.11 0.46
N LYS A 7 -25.16 -30.68 0.97
CA LYS A 7 -25.52 -29.27 1.11
C LYS A 7 -24.61 -28.53 2.12
N LEU A 8 -24.29 -29.20 3.24
CA LEU A 8 -23.38 -28.62 4.26
C LEU A 8 -21.97 -28.45 3.69
N VAL A 9 -21.44 -29.47 2.98
CA VAL A 9 -20.11 -29.35 2.35
C VAL A 9 -20.08 -28.21 1.30
N SER A 10 -21.13 -28.11 0.46
CA SER A 10 -21.22 -27.01 -0.52
C SER A 10 -21.26 -25.62 0.15
N LEU A 11 -21.96 -25.48 1.27
CA LEU A 11 -22.00 -24.24 2.03
C LEU A 11 -20.63 -23.90 2.62
N ILE A 12 -19.92 -24.89 3.18
CA ILE A 12 -18.57 -24.69 3.74
C ILE A 12 -17.60 -24.25 2.65
N LEU A 13 -17.59 -24.93 1.51
CA LEU A 13 -16.73 -24.57 0.38
C LEU A 13 -17.02 -23.16 -0.14
N PHE A 14 -18.28 -22.77 -0.19
CA PHE A 14 -18.70 -21.43 -0.58
C PHE A 14 -18.20 -20.35 0.41
N LEU A 15 -18.30 -20.59 1.73
CA LEU A 15 -17.79 -19.68 2.75
C LEU A 15 -16.26 -19.56 2.70
N ILE A 16 -15.55 -20.66 2.47
CA ILE A 16 -14.09 -20.65 2.28
C ILE A 16 -13.72 -19.81 1.05
N SER A 17 -14.42 -20.00 -0.07
CA SER A 17 -14.19 -19.22 -1.30
C SER A 17 -14.37 -17.71 -1.06
N ILE A 18 -15.41 -17.32 -0.33
CA ILE A 18 -15.61 -15.90 0.07
C ILE A 18 -14.45 -15.40 0.92
N GLY A 19 -14.00 -16.18 1.91
CA GLY A 19 -12.87 -15.81 2.77
C GLY A 19 -11.59 -15.56 1.97
N VAL A 20 -11.29 -16.43 1.01
CA VAL A 20 -10.12 -16.29 0.12
C VAL A 20 -10.23 -15.02 -0.74
N CYS A 21 -11.42 -14.74 -1.30
CA CYS A 21 -11.63 -13.53 -2.11
C CYS A 21 -11.57 -12.23 -1.28
N LEU A 22 -11.97 -12.27 -0.02
CA LEU A 22 -11.95 -11.09 0.86
C LEU A 22 -10.56 -10.82 1.46
N TYR A 23 -9.70 -11.83 1.57
CA TYR A 23 -8.40 -11.74 2.21
C TYR A 23 -7.54 -10.55 1.72
N PRO A 24 -7.29 -10.37 0.40
CA PRO A 24 -6.47 -9.25 -0.07
C PRO A 24 -7.12 -7.89 0.21
N THR A 25 -8.43 -7.79 0.10
CA THR A 25 -9.14 -6.51 0.35
C THR A 25 -9.06 -6.09 1.82
N ILE A 26 -9.24 -7.04 2.75
CA ILE A 26 -9.13 -6.79 4.19
C ILE A 26 -7.68 -6.46 4.55
N GLY A 27 -6.71 -7.17 3.97
CA GLY A 27 -5.28 -6.93 4.19
C GLY A 27 -4.89 -5.51 3.76
N GLN A 28 -5.25 -5.09 2.55
CA GLN A 28 -4.97 -3.76 2.03
C GLN A 28 -5.63 -2.65 2.88
N TRP A 29 -6.87 -2.84 3.29
CA TRP A 29 -7.55 -1.91 4.19
C TRP A 29 -6.83 -1.76 5.53
N HIS A 30 -6.40 -2.89 6.12
CA HIS A 30 -5.66 -2.90 7.38
C HIS A 30 -4.30 -2.19 7.24
N ALA A 31 -3.52 -2.47 6.19
CA ALA A 31 -2.24 -1.83 5.92
C ALA A 31 -2.39 -0.32 5.69
N THR A 32 -3.36 0.10 4.88
CA THR A 32 -3.65 1.52 4.66
C THR A 32 -3.99 2.23 5.97
N ARG A 33 -4.80 1.61 6.81
CA ARG A 33 -5.16 2.16 8.12
C ARG A 33 -3.93 2.29 9.03
N GLN A 34 -3.04 1.31 9.03
CA GLN A 34 -1.79 1.37 9.81
C GLN A 34 -0.87 2.50 9.32
N SER A 35 -0.69 2.66 8.00
CA SER A 35 0.09 3.76 7.44
C SER A 35 -0.48 5.11 7.82
N VAL A 36 -1.80 5.31 7.74
CA VAL A 36 -2.47 6.55 8.14
C VAL A 36 -2.28 6.82 9.63
N LEU A 37 -2.38 5.81 10.49
CA LEU A 37 -2.17 5.96 11.93
C LEU A 37 -0.70 6.31 12.25
N ALA A 38 0.26 5.68 11.56
CA ALA A 38 1.68 5.98 11.72
C ALA A 38 1.99 7.44 11.33
N VAL A 39 1.50 7.88 10.16
CA VAL A 39 1.65 9.27 9.71
C VAL A 39 0.99 10.25 10.68
N HIS A 40 -0.20 9.93 11.19
CA HIS A 40 -0.89 10.78 12.17
C HIS A 40 -0.09 10.91 13.47
N LYS A 41 0.40 9.77 14.00
CA LYS A 41 1.27 9.78 15.19
C LYS A 41 2.53 10.61 14.97
N TYR A 42 3.20 10.43 13.83
CA TYR A 42 4.37 11.22 13.47
C TYR A 42 4.06 12.73 13.48
N ILE A 43 2.94 13.16 12.90
CA ILE A 43 2.51 14.57 12.89
C ILE A 43 2.25 15.07 14.32
N GLU A 44 1.67 14.26 15.18
CA GLU A 44 1.42 14.59 16.58
C GLU A 44 2.74 14.72 17.35
N ASP A 45 3.64 13.76 17.21
CA ASP A 45 4.94 13.71 17.88
C ASP A 45 5.78 14.93 17.49
N ILE A 46 5.94 15.23 16.19
CA ILE A 46 6.68 16.42 15.76
C ILE A 46 6.04 17.73 16.25
N GLY A 47 4.72 17.81 16.34
CA GLY A 47 4.02 19.01 16.84
C GLY A 47 4.30 19.34 18.30
N THR A 48 4.88 18.44 19.08
CA THR A 48 5.26 18.63 20.49
C THR A 48 6.73 18.96 20.67
N LEU A 49 7.55 18.86 19.62
CA LEU A 49 8.99 19.09 19.71
C LEU A 49 9.33 20.59 19.80
N PRO A 50 10.35 20.96 20.58
CA PRO A 50 10.88 22.31 20.61
C PRO A 50 11.47 22.72 19.24
N GLU A 51 11.43 24.00 18.92
CA GLU A 51 11.97 24.50 17.64
C GLU A 51 13.48 24.27 17.51
N GLU A 52 14.21 24.36 18.61
CA GLU A 52 15.64 24.07 18.70
C GLU A 52 15.97 22.62 18.26
N TYR A 53 15.11 21.66 18.58
CA TYR A 53 15.29 20.26 18.18
C TYR A 53 15.22 20.07 16.65
N TYR A 54 14.37 20.85 15.97
CA TYR A 54 14.33 20.82 14.52
C TYR A 54 15.63 21.30 13.89
N ASP A 55 16.22 22.36 14.42
CA ASP A 55 17.47 22.91 13.90
C ASP A 55 18.63 21.93 14.07
N GLU A 56 18.72 21.25 15.22
CA GLU A 56 19.72 20.21 15.46
C GLU A 56 19.57 19.05 14.46
N MET A 57 18.35 18.55 14.25
CA MET A 57 18.08 17.47 13.30
C MET A 57 18.39 17.87 11.86
N TRP A 58 18.06 19.10 11.46
CA TRP A 58 18.38 19.60 10.12
C TRP A 58 19.88 19.73 9.92
N GLN A 59 20.62 20.24 10.90
CA GLN A 59 22.09 20.35 10.84
C GLN A 59 22.74 18.97 10.73
N ALA A 60 22.29 17.98 11.49
CA ALA A 60 22.77 16.62 11.40
C ALA A 60 22.52 16.01 9.99
N ALA A 61 21.33 16.20 9.43
CA ALA A 61 20.99 15.72 8.11
C ALA A 61 21.80 16.41 6.99
N GLU A 62 22.04 17.69 7.08
CA GLU A 62 22.90 18.44 6.16
C GLU A 62 24.37 18.00 6.26
N ALA A 63 24.86 17.75 7.48
CA ALA A 63 26.21 17.24 7.72
C ALA A 63 26.38 15.84 7.11
N TYR A 64 25.38 14.95 7.27
CA TYR A 64 25.35 13.64 6.63
C TYR A 64 25.44 13.78 5.09
N ASN A 65 24.58 14.59 4.46
CA ASN A 65 24.59 14.80 3.02
C ASN A 65 25.93 15.37 2.53
N LYS A 66 26.56 16.25 3.31
CA LYS A 66 27.89 16.78 2.98
C LYS A 66 28.97 15.70 3.02
N ALA A 67 28.88 14.76 3.98
CA ALA A 67 29.81 13.65 4.10
C ALA A 67 29.68 12.60 2.99
N LEU A 68 28.53 12.54 2.31
CA LEU A 68 28.28 11.67 1.17
C LEU A 68 28.90 12.16 -0.14
N LYS A 69 29.21 13.45 -0.25
CA LYS A 69 29.75 14.01 -1.51
C LYS A 69 31.02 13.27 -1.96
N GLY A 70 30.97 12.72 -3.17
CA GLY A 70 32.07 11.98 -3.75
C GLY A 70 32.12 10.48 -3.42
N LYS A 71 31.16 9.94 -2.67
CA LYS A 71 31.04 8.48 -2.45
C LYS A 71 30.16 7.86 -3.53
N ALA A 72 30.54 6.65 -3.97
CA ALA A 72 29.71 5.89 -4.92
C ALA A 72 28.46 5.34 -4.21
N ILE A 73 27.32 5.43 -4.88
CA ILE A 73 26.09 4.75 -4.47
C ILE A 73 26.24 3.29 -4.90
N ASN A 74 26.14 2.37 -3.96
CA ASN A 74 26.11 0.94 -4.23
C ASN A 74 24.68 0.49 -4.58
N ASP A 75 24.55 -0.71 -5.18
CA ASP A 75 23.25 -1.30 -5.52
C ASP A 75 22.31 -1.29 -4.30
N PRO A 76 21.11 -0.67 -4.43
CA PRO A 76 20.09 -0.61 -3.36
C PRO A 76 19.64 -1.95 -2.81
N PHE A 77 19.85 -3.01 -3.55
CA PHE A 77 19.42 -4.37 -3.20
C PHE A 77 20.60 -5.30 -2.87
N ALA A 78 21.84 -4.79 -2.87
CA ALA A 78 23.02 -5.55 -2.43
C ALA A 78 23.00 -5.69 -0.91
N LYS A 79 23.26 -6.90 -0.41
CA LYS A 79 23.17 -7.29 1.00
C LYS A 79 24.20 -6.64 1.94
N SER A 80 25.12 -5.79 1.48
CA SER A 80 26.11 -5.14 2.34
C SER A 80 26.60 -3.83 1.71
N VAL A 81 26.36 -2.73 2.38
CA VAL A 81 26.99 -1.44 2.10
C VAL A 81 28.22 -1.33 3.02
N ASP A 82 29.34 -1.91 2.57
CA ASP A 82 30.64 -1.73 3.23
C ASP A 82 31.31 -0.49 2.66
N GLY A 83 31.13 0.67 3.29
CA GLY A 83 31.64 1.90 2.70
C GLY A 83 31.88 3.08 3.62
N GLY A 84 32.07 2.88 4.94
CA GLY A 84 32.44 3.96 5.85
C GLY A 84 31.39 5.08 5.89
N LEU A 85 30.12 4.70 5.90
CA LEU A 85 28.99 5.60 6.13
C LEU A 85 29.01 6.09 7.57
N PRO A 86 28.46 7.29 7.84
CA PRO A 86 28.32 7.76 9.21
C PRO A 86 27.52 6.76 10.04
N SER A 87 28.04 6.42 11.23
CA SER A 87 27.48 5.40 12.13
C SER A 87 26.15 5.80 12.77
N ASP A 88 25.75 7.03 12.63
CA ASP A 88 24.58 7.68 13.21
C ASP A 88 23.40 7.82 12.25
N TYR A 89 23.46 7.19 11.08
CA TYR A 89 22.41 7.28 10.04
C TYR A 89 21.01 6.98 10.58
N GLU A 90 20.86 5.97 11.40
CA GLU A 90 19.56 5.56 11.95
C GLU A 90 18.97 6.55 12.96
N ASP A 91 19.79 7.40 13.54
CA ASP A 91 19.36 8.41 14.53
C ASP A 91 18.99 9.75 13.89
N ILE A 92 19.48 10.02 12.66
CA ILE A 92 19.23 11.28 11.97
C ILE A 92 17.81 11.32 11.40
N LEU A 93 17.04 12.39 11.70
CA LEU A 93 15.64 12.54 11.30
C LEU A 93 14.73 11.42 11.81
N ASN A 94 15.09 10.80 12.92
CA ASN A 94 14.35 9.69 13.50
C ASN A 94 13.37 10.18 14.58
N ILE A 95 12.08 10.09 14.27
CA ILE A 95 10.99 10.35 15.21
C ILE A 95 10.20 9.04 15.38
N GLU A 96 10.40 8.38 16.52
CA GLU A 96 9.73 7.10 16.84
C GLU A 96 9.87 6.04 15.73
N GLY A 97 11.04 5.98 15.08
CA GLY A 97 11.37 5.06 14.01
C GLY A 97 11.02 5.55 12.60
N MET A 98 10.36 6.70 12.45
CA MET A 98 10.03 7.29 11.16
C MET A 98 10.94 8.46 10.82
N MET A 99 11.41 8.51 9.56
CA MET A 99 12.11 9.67 9.00
C MET A 99 11.13 10.79 8.59
N GLY A 100 9.98 10.40 8.09
CA GLY A 100 8.97 11.32 7.55
C GLY A 100 7.87 10.55 6.84
N TYR A 101 7.17 11.20 5.91
CA TYR A 101 6.20 10.54 5.06
C TYR A 101 6.13 11.16 3.67
N ILE A 102 5.71 10.35 2.69
CA ILE A 102 5.51 10.78 1.31
C ILE A 102 4.03 10.85 0.97
N GLU A 103 3.64 11.88 0.22
CA GLU A 103 2.30 12.04 -0.35
C GLU A 103 2.39 12.12 -1.87
N ILE A 104 1.65 11.26 -2.57
CA ILE A 104 1.55 11.24 -4.04
C ILE A 104 0.07 11.40 -4.41
N PRO A 105 -0.43 12.63 -4.61
CA PRO A 105 -1.85 12.91 -4.78
C PRO A 105 -2.45 12.22 -6.01
N ARG A 106 -1.70 12.10 -7.11
CA ARG A 106 -2.15 11.47 -8.36
C ARG A 106 -2.66 10.05 -8.17
N ILE A 107 -1.99 9.26 -7.33
CA ILE A 107 -2.32 7.86 -7.05
C ILE A 107 -2.92 7.66 -5.66
N GLY A 108 -3.15 8.76 -4.93
CA GLY A 108 -3.77 8.73 -3.62
C GLY A 108 -2.95 7.99 -2.55
N VAL A 109 -1.63 8.15 -2.57
CA VAL A 109 -0.69 7.52 -1.64
C VAL A 109 -0.30 8.50 -0.53
N SER A 110 -0.29 8.02 0.71
CA SER A 110 0.31 8.67 1.88
C SER A 110 0.95 7.56 2.73
N LEU A 111 2.28 7.51 2.75
CA LEU A 111 3.04 6.38 3.30
C LEU A 111 4.18 6.87 4.18
N PRO A 112 4.43 6.19 5.33
CA PRO A 112 5.57 6.47 6.19
C PRO A 112 6.89 6.13 5.48
N ILE A 113 7.92 6.92 5.76
CA ILE A 113 9.30 6.69 5.31
C ILE A 113 10.11 6.25 6.54
N TYR A 114 10.81 5.14 6.42
CA TYR A 114 11.67 4.57 7.44
C TYR A 114 13.13 4.51 6.98
N HIS A 115 14.06 4.35 7.91
CA HIS A 115 15.47 4.13 7.62
C HIS A 115 15.71 2.72 7.07
N GLY A 116 16.60 2.61 6.09
CA GLY A 116 17.00 1.34 5.48
C GLY A 116 15.94 0.74 4.55
N VAL A 117 16.30 -0.39 3.95
CA VAL A 117 15.49 -1.12 2.96
C VAL A 117 15.33 -2.59 3.33
N SER A 118 15.37 -2.90 4.63
CA SER A 118 15.13 -4.26 5.11
C SER A 118 13.70 -4.71 4.78
N GLU A 119 13.49 -6.03 4.70
CA GLU A 119 12.16 -6.59 4.43
C GLU A 119 11.13 -6.11 5.46
N ASP A 120 11.51 -6.01 6.74
CA ASP A 120 10.63 -5.51 7.80
C ASP A 120 10.19 -4.06 7.60
N VAL A 121 11.05 -3.23 7.02
CA VAL A 121 10.74 -1.86 6.64
C VAL A 121 9.80 -1.84 5.44
N LEU A 122 10.15 -2.56 4.37
CA LEU A 122 9.41 -2.55 3.12
C LEU A 122 8.02 -3.18 3.22
N GLN A 123 7.76 -4.01 4.24
CA GLN A 123 6.42 -4.52 4.56
C GLN A 123 5.52 -3.47 5.23
N LYS A 124 6.09 -2.44 5.86
CA LYS A 124 5.34 -1.41 6.62
C LYS A 124 5.15 -0.11 5.87
N GLY A 125 6.10 0.24 4.99
CA GLY A 125 6.11 1.53 4.32
C GLY A 125 7.19 1.65 3.26
N ILE A 126 7.75 2.84 3.16
CA ILE A 126 8.81 3.18 2.22
C ILE A 126 10.14 3.20 2.96
N GLY A 127 11.14 2.55 2.39
CA GLY A 127 12.50 2.54 2.90
C GLY A 127 13.35 3.64 2.25
N HIS A 128 14.05 4.43 3.05
CA HIS A 128 15.12 5.30 2.59
C HIS A 128 16.40 4.49 2.46
N MET A 129 17.04 4.58 1.30
CA MET A 129 18.26 3.83 1.04
C MET A 129 19.45 4.49 1.73
N GLU A 130 20.06 3.76 2.64
CA GLU A 130 21.31 4.16 3.28
C GLU A 130 22.40 4.43 2.23
N GLY A 131 23.17 5.51 2.42
CA GLY A 131 24.17 5.95 1.44
C GLY A 131 23.63 6.86 0.35
N SER A 132 22.32 7.05 0.24
CA SER A 132 21.72 8.14 -0.53
C SER A 132 21.52 9.39 0.35
N ALA A 133 21.25 10.54 -0.27
CA ALA A 133 21.04 11.78 0.46
C ALA A 133 19.76 11.72 1.29
N LEU A 134 19.80 12.29 2.50
CA LEU A 134 18.60 12.54 3.31
C LEU A 134 17.77 13.68 2.70
N PRO A 135 16.43 13.66 2.84
CA PRO A 135 15.53 14.62 2.22
C PRO A 135 15.53 15.96 2.98
N VAL A 136 16.50 16.81 2.68
CA VAL A 136 16.65 18.15 3.29
C VAL A 136 16.18 19.29 2.38
N GLY A 137 16.10 19.05 1.07
CA GLY A 137 15.66 19.97 0.03
C GLY A 137 16.69 21.04 -0.36
N GLY A 138 16.80 21.31 -1.67
CA GLY A 138 17.42 22.52 -2.24
C GLY A 138 18.94 22.59 -2.34
N ASN A 139 19.70 21.72 -1.69
CA ASN A 139 21.15 21.85 -1.56
C ASN A 139 21.99 20.85 -2.35
N GLY A 140 21.40 20.19 -3.31
CA GLY A 140 22.06 19.19 -4.14
C GLY A 140 22.21 17.85 -3.42
N GLY A 141 21.41 16.89 -3.80
CA GLY A 141 21.42 15.54 -3.29
C GLY A 141 20.55 14.65 -4.15
N HIS A 142 20.70 13.33 -4.00
CA HIS A 142 19.83 12.37 -4.63
C HIS A 142 19.29 11.41 -3.57
N VAL A 143 18.06 11.63 -3.19
CA VAL A 143 17.33 10.81 -2.21
C VAL A 143 16.76 9.60 -2.92
N LEU A 144 16.95 8.40 -2.38
CA LEU A 144 16.44 7.16 -2.95
C LEU A 144 15.43 6.53 -1.99
N LEU A 145 14.19 6.42 -2.45
CA LEU A 145 13.06 5.87 -1.70
C LEU A 145 12.53 4.62 -2.37
N THR A 146 12.55 3.51 -1.65
CA THR A 146 12.16 2.19 -2.18
C THR A 146 10.87 1.71 -1.54
N GLY A 147 9.98 1.16 -2.34
CA GLY A 147 8.73 0.55 -1.88
C GLY A 147 8.33 -0.64 -2.72
N HIS A 148 7.70 -1.62 -2.10
CA HIS A 148 7.21 -2.81 -2.80
C HIS A 148 6.10 -2.49 -3.80
N THR A 149 6.02 -3.30 -4.86
CA THR A 149 4.86 -3.44 -5.75
C THR A 149 4.28 -4.84 -5.63
N GLY A 150 2.96 -4.95 -5.80
CA GLY A 150 2.29 -6.25 -5.91
C GLY A 150 2.13 -7.04 -4.62
N LEU A 151 2.27 -6.43 -3.45
CA LEU A 151 1.94 -7.10 -2.20
C LEU A 151 0.43 -7.34 -2.10
N PRO A 152 -0.02 -8.56 -1.74
CA PRO A 152 -1.45 -8.86 -1.64
C PRO A 152 -2.17 -8.04 -0.57
N ASN A 153 -1.46 -7.66 0.47
CA ASN A 153 -1.97 -7.01 1.67
C ASN A 153 -1.65 -5.52 1.79
N ALA A 154 -0.85 -4.94 0.87
CA ALA A 154 -0.50 -3.52 0.90
C ALA A 154 -0.27 -2.98 -0.51
N ARG A 155 -0.75 -1.77 -0.80
CA ARG A 155 -0.58 -1.17 -2.14
C ARG A 155 0.79 -0.53 -2.32
N LEU A 156 1.31 0.14 -1.30
CA LEU A 156 2.60 0.85 -1.30
C LEU A 156 2.86 1.58 -2.65
N PHE A 157 3.89 1.19 -3.41
CA PHE A 157 4.22 1.75 -4.72
C PHE A 157 3.64 0.95 -5.90
N THR A 158 2.59 0.13 -5.68
CA THR A 158 1.96 -0.69 -6.75
C THR A 158 1.46 0.15 -7.92
N ASP A 159 0.96 1.36 -7.68
CA ASP A 159 0.40 2.23 -8.71
C ASP A 159 1.40 3.30 -9.20
N LEU A 160 2.69 3.17 -8.89
CA LEU A 160 3.71 4.14 -9.24
C LEU A 160 3.86 4.31 -10.78
N ASP A 161 3.51 3.28 -11.54
CA ASP A 161 3.47 3.27 -13.01
C ASP A 161 2.41 4.19 -13.63
N GLN A 162 1.45 4.68 -12.82
CA GLN A 162 0.43 5.63 -13.27
C GLN A 162 0.90 7.09 -13.25
N LEU A 163 2.09 7.34 -12.70
CA LEU A 163 2.68 8.69 -12.72
C LEU A 163 3.18 9.05 -14.11
N THR A 164 3.10 10.35 -14.41
CA THR A 164 3.60 10.93 -15.65
C THR A 164 4.49 12.13 -15.35
N THR A 165 5.35 12.48 -16.29
CA THR A 165 6.17 13.71 -16.18
C THR A 165 5.27 14.92 -15.99
N GLY A 166 5.60 15.75 -14.99
CA GLY A 166 4.80 16.90 -14.56
C GLY A 166 3.94 16.65 -13.33
N ASP A 167 3.66 15.40 -12.97
CA ASP A 167 2.99 15.07 -11.70
C ASP A 167 3.85 15.49 -10.51
N GLN A 168 3.23 15.78 -9.38
CA GLN A 168 3.92 16.21 -8.17
C GLN A 168 3.74 15.21 -7.03
N PHE A 169 4.76 15.12 -6.20
CA PHE A 169 4.71 14.44 -4.92
C PHE A 169 5.44 15.26 -3.85
N ASN A 170 5.04 15.07 -2.61
CA ASN A 170 5.56 15.81 -1.49
C ASN A 170 6.22 14.85 -0.49
N ILE A 171 7.36 15.26 0.06
CA ILE A 171 7.99 14.58 1.19
C ILE A 171 7.90 15.52 2.39
N ARG A 172 7.32 15.02 3.47
CA ARG A 172 7.23 15.77 4.73
C ARG A 172 8.19 15.20 5.75
N VAL A 173 9.10 16.06 6.18
CA VAL A 173 10.10 15.74 7.20
C VAL A 173 10.08 16.87 8.22
N LEU A 174 9.91 16.53 9.49
CA LEU A 174 9.79 17.50 10.57
C LEU A 174 8.78 18.61 10.21
N ASN A 175 9.21 19.87 10.32
CA ASN A 175 8.41 21.06 10.04
C ASN A 175 8.41 21.53 8.57
N LYS A 176 9.04 20.77 7.65
CA LYS A 176 9.14 21.13 6.22
C LYS A 176 8.35 20.16 5.34
N GLU A 177 7.78 20.72 4.27
CA GLU A 177 7.17 19.99 3.15
C GLU A 177 8.00 20.28 1.90
N LEU A 178 8.65 19.27 1.39
CA LEU A 178 9.50 19.32 0.21
C LEU A 178 8.68 18.89 -1.00
N VAL A 179 8.53 19.77 -1.99
CA VAL A 179 7.74 19.52 -3.20
C VAL A 179 8.65 19.14 -4.34
N TYR A 180 8.35 17.99 -4.96
CA TYR A 180 9.07 17.47 -6.13
C TYR A 180 8.12 17.33 -7.31
N GLN A 181 8.62 17.59 -8.52
CA GLN A 181 7.90 17.35 -9.77
C GLN A 181 8.59 16.25 -10.56
N VAL A 182 7.83 15.26 -11.00
CA VAL A 182 8.33 14.16 -11.83
C VAL A 182 8.90 14.73 -13.12
N ASP A 183 10.21 14.53 -13.33
CA ASP A 183 10.95 14.96 -14.53
C ASP A 183 11.41 13.78 -15.40
N GLN A 184 11.54 12.58 -14.82
CA GLN A 184 11.99 11.41 -15.52
C GLN A 184 11.32 10.13 -15.01
N ILE A 185 10.95 9.24 -15.94
CA ILE A 185 10.45 7.89 -15.65
C ILE A 185 11.26 6.92 -16.51
N LYS A 186 11.86 5.91 -15.89
CA LYS A 186 12.66 4.88 -16.57
C LYS A 186 12.40 3.49 -16.01
N VAL A 187 12.53 2.51 -16.87
CA VAL A 187 12.62 1.10 -16.48
C VAL A 187 14.04 0.64 -16.76
N VAL A 188 14.69 0.07 -15.76
CA VAL A 188 16.09 -0.36 -15.81
C VAL A 188 16.25 -1.79 -15.29
N GLU A 189 17.37 -2.43 -15.63
CA GLU A 189 17.77 -3.70 -15.01
C GLU A 189 18.06 -3.49 -13.51
N PRO A 190 17.93 -4.53 -12.68
CA PRO A 190 18.11 -4.40 -11.23
C PRO A 190 19.48 -3.90 -10.77
N ASP A 191 20.52 -4.16 -11.54
CA ASP A 191 21.91 -3.79 -11.30
C ASP A 191 22.35 -2.47 -11.98
N ASP A 192 21.47 -1.84 -12.76
CA ASP A 192 21.74 -0.55 -13.39
C ASP A 192 21.48 0.61 -12.42
N VAL A 193 22.53 1.03 -11.73
CA VAL A 193 22.53 2.18 -10.81
C VAL A 193 22.89 3.52 -11.49
N SER A 194 23.12 3.54 -12.80
CA SER A 194 23.58 4.74 -13.54
C SER A 194 22.65 5.94 -13.39
N GLN A 195 21.37 5.70 -13.19
CA GLN A 195 20.34 6.73 -13.03
C GLN A 195 20.17 7.23 -11.58
N LEU A 196 20.87 6.61 -10.64
CA LEU A 196 20.76 6.91 -9.19
C LEU A 196 21.90 7.82 -8.70
N LEU A 197 22.82 8.18 -9.59
CA LEU A 197 23.96 9.03 -9.27
C LEU A 197 23.53 10.45 -8.94
N THR A 198 24.24 11.08 -8.01
CA THR A 198 24.04 12.49 -7.65
C THR A 198 24.54 13.38 -8.79
N VAL A 199 23.76 14.39 -9.13
CA VAL A 199 24.12 15.43 -10.10
C VAL A 199 24.44 16.71 -9.33
N GLU A 200 25.61 17.28 -9.54
CA GLU A 200 26.05 18.49 -8.82
C GLU A 200 25.11 19.67 -9.07
N GLY A 201 24.67 20.33 -8.01
CA GLY A 201 23.76 21.47 -8.08
C GLY A 201 22.30 21.12 -8.27
N GLU A 202 21.95 19.85 -8.45
CA GLU A 202 20.56 19.40 -8.59
C GLU A 202 20.11 18.65 -7.33
N ASP A 203 18.83 18.77 -7.00
CA ASP A 203 18.19 18.04 -5.91
C ASP A 203 17.11 17.15 -6.48
N TYR A 204 17.30 15.84 -6.31
CA TYR A 204 16.41 14.81 -6.83
C TYR A 204 15.94 13.86 -5.74
N VAL A 205 14.74 13.34 -5.96
CA VAL A 205 14.22 12.16 -5.27
C VAL A 205 13.84 11.13 -6.32
N THR A 206 14.35 9.92 -6.22
CA THR A 206 13.90 8.81 -7.07
C THR A 206 13.09 7.81 -6.25
N LEU A 207 11.85 7.60 -6.67
CA LEU A 207 10.97 6.57 -6.16
C LEU A 207 11.24 5.28 -6.93
N ILE A 208 11.54 4.18 -6.21
CA ILE A 208 12.01 2.93 -6.80
C ILE A 208 11.03 1.81 -6.43
N THR A 209 10.60 1.04 -7.44
CA THR A 209 9.80 -0.16 -7.22
C THR A 209 10.10 -1.22 -8.26
N CYS A 210 9.65 -2.45 -8.03
CA CYS A 210 9.79 -3.55 -8.99
C CYS A 210 8.75 -3.45 -10.11
N THR A 211 9.12 -3.89 -11.32
CA THR A 211 8.24 -3.94 -12.49
C THR A 211 8.67 -5.08 -13.43
N PRO A 212 7.79 -5.64 -14.29
CA PRO A 212 6.34 -5.54 -14.30
C PRO A 212 5.67 -6.18 -13.07
N TYR A 213 4.43 -5.79 -12.76
CA TYR A 213 3.67 -6.34 -11.65
C TYR A 213 3.68 -7.88 -11.63
N GLY A 214 4.05 -8.48 -10.50
CA GLY A 214 4.10 -9.93 -10.30
C GLY A 214 5.27 -10.67 -10.96
N ILE A 215 6.02 -10.04 -11.89
CA ILE A 215 7.24 -10.60 -12.50
C ILE A 215 8.49 -10.06 -11.80
N ASN A 216 8.52 -8.75 -11.53
CA ASN A 216 9.55 -8.04 -10.75
C ASN A 216 10.97 -8.16 -11.34
N SER A 217 11.10 -8.34 -12.66
CA SER A 217 12.39 -8.53 -13.35
C SER A 217 13.20 -7.25 -13.50
N HIS A 218 12.56 -6.08 -13.46
CA HIS A 218 13.19 -4.77 -13.64
C HIS A 218 12.85 -3.84 -12.47
N ARG A 219 13.41 -2.63 -12.50
CA ARG A 219 13.10 -1.54 -11.57
C ARG A 219 12.44 -0.39 -12.33
N LEU A 220 11.31 0.08 -11.83
CA LEU A 220 10.70 1.34 -12.24
C LEU A 220 11.29 2.45 -11.38
N LEU A 221 11.89 3.43 -12.04
CA LEU A 221 12.45 4.64 -11.44
C LEU A 221 11.58 5.83 -11.83
N VAL A 222 10.98 6.49 -10.84
CA VAL A 222 10.23 7.74 -11.02
C VAL A 222 10.99 8.83 -10.28
N ARG A 223 11.73 9.66 -11.04
CA ARG A 223 12.53 10.73 -10.49
C ARG A 223 11.73 12.03 -10.43
N GLY A 224 11.77 12.70 -9.29
CA GLY A 224 11.28 14.05 -9.10
C GLY A 224 12.43 15.02 -8.88
N LYS A 225 12.34 16.19 -9.54
CA LYS A 225 13.21 17.34 -9.32
C LYS A 225 12.57 18.25 -8.28
N TYR A 226 13.39 18.73 -7.34
CA TYR A 226 12.95 19.68 -6.32
C TYR A 226 12.38 20.96 -6.93
N ILE A 227 11.26 21.43 -6.39
CA ILE A 227 10.61 22.69 -6.79
C ILE A 227 10.66 23.71 -5.67
N ALA A 228 10.24 23.31 -4.47
CA ALA A 228 10.06 24.23 -3.35
C ALA A 228 10.05 23.54 -1.99
N THR A 229 10.41 24.28 -0.95
CA THR A 229 10.10 23.94 0.44
C THR A 229 8.98 24.83 0.94
N LEU A 230 7.95 24.21 1.49
CA LEU A 230 6.88 24.91 2.17
C LEU A 230 7.04 24.70 3.69
N THR A 231 7.22 25.80 4.43
CA THR A 231 7.18 25.77 5.89
C THR A 231 5.73 25.99 6.31
N LYS A 232 5.07 24.96 6.81
CA LYS A 232 3.66 25.03 7.17
C LYS A 232 3.48 24.75 8.65
N GLN A 233 2.77 25.65 9.35
CA GLN A 233 2.19 25.26 10.65
C GLN A 233 1.24 24.10 10.43
N ILE A 234 1.54 22.98 11.08
CA ILE A 234 0.81 21.72 10.93
C ILE A 234 -0.60 21.88 11.48
N ARG A 235 -1.60 22.06 10.61
CA ARG A 235 -3.01 22.06 11.00
C ARG A 235 -3.57 20.63 10.85
N LEU A 236 -3.62 19.90 11.94
CA LEU A 236 -4.14 18.53 12.09
C LEU A 236 -5.58 18.31 11.58
N LYS A 237 -6.38 19.38 11.42
CA LYS A 237 -7.84 19.29 11.31
C LYS A 237 -8.42 18.81 9.97
N SER A 238 -7.67 18.79 8.87
CA SER A 238 -8.26 18.53 7.53
C SER A 238 -7.95 17.15 6.96
N TYR A 239 -6.85 16.52 7.32
CA TYR A 239 -6.37 15.28 6.70
C TYR A 239 -7.09 14.03 7.17
N TYR A 240 -7.34 13.90 8.48
CA TYR A 240 -7.92 12.70 9.07
C TYR A 240 -9.31 12.37 8.52
N PHE A 241 -10.16 13.38 8.36
CA PHE A 241 -11.53 13.17 7.90
C PHE A 241 -11.62 12.76 6.41
N LYS A 242 -10.74 13.30 5.57
CA LYS A 242 -10.77 13.04 4.12
C LYS A 242 -10.24 11.66 3.75
N TRP A 243 -9.25 11.13 4.49
CA TRP A 243 -8.60 9.85 4.18
C TRP A 243 -9.27 8.65 4.85
N VAL A 244 -9.74 8.77 6.08
CA VAL A 244 -10.43 7.66 6.79
C VAL A 244 -11.79 7.36 6.15
N PHE A 245 -12.49 8.38 5.63
CA PHE A 245 -13.83 8.23 5.05
C PHE A 245 -13.90 8.28 3.51
N VAL A 246 -12.85 8.72 2.81
CA VAL A 246 -12.83 8.87 1.34
C VAL A 246 -11.84 7.92 0.66
N GLY A 247 -11.01 7.22 1.43
CA GLY A 247 -10.13 6.18 0.89
C GLY A 247 -10.94 5.12 0.12
N GLY A 248 -10.62 4.94 -1.19
CA GLY A 248 -11.36 4.07 -2.12
C GLY A 248 -11.58 2.62 -1.65
N GLY A 249 -10.95 2.19 -0.54
CA GLY A 249 -11.16 0.91 0.10
C GLY A 249 -12.58 0.67 0.58
N ASP A 250 -13.24 1.70 1.15
CA ASP A 250 -14.61 1.54 1.66
C ASP A 250 -15.59 1.25 0.53
N LYS A 251 -15.42 1.90 -0.63
CA LYS A 251 -16.26 1.65 -1.81
C LYS A 251 -16.07 0.25 -2.39
N VAL A 252 -14.85 -0.28 -2.34
CA VAL A 252 -14.54 -1.65 -2.80
C VAL A 252 -15.09 -2.66 -1.79
N ILE A 253 -14.91 -2.46 -0.49
CA ILE A 253 -15.46 -3.32 0.56
C ILE A 253 -16.99 -3.35 0.49
N PHE A 254 -17.64 -2.20 0.33
CA PHE A 254 -19.11 -2.12 0.16
C PHE A 254 -19.57 -2.84 -1.10
N LYS A 255 -18.87 -2.69 -2.24
CA LYS A 255 -19.20 -3.41 -3.48
C LYS A 255 -19.04 -4.92 -3.29
N VAL A 256 -17.93 -5.37 -2.70
CA VAL A 256 -17.68 -6.79 -2.45
C VAL A 256 -18.72 -7.38 -1.49
N LEU A 257 -19.02 -6.70 -0.37
CA LEU A 257 -20.09 -7.09 0.55
C LEU A 257 -21.46 -7.16 -0.13
N PHE A 258 -21.78 -6.19 -0.98
CA PHE A 258 -23.02 -6.18 -1.76
C PHE A 258 -23.13 -7.39 -2.70
N PHE A 259 -22.07 -7.70 -3.46
CA PHE A 259 -22.06 -8.86 -4.35
C PHE A 259 -22.09 -10.19 -3.59
N VAL A 260 -21.43 -10.28 -2.43
CA VAL A 260 -21.49 -11.45 -1.55
C VAL A 260 -22.91 -11.66 -1.03
N LEU A 261 -23.56 -10.62 -0.51
CA LEU A 261 -24.95 -10.65 -0.04
C LEU A 261 -25.92 -11.00 -1.18
N LEU A 262 -25.70 -10.47 -2.37
CA LEU A 262 -26.50 -10.81 -3.55
C LEU A 262 -26.35 -12.29 -3.93
N GLY A 263 -25.12 -12.81 -3.93
CA GLY A 263 -24.84 -14.24 -4.21
C GLY A 263 -25.45 -15.17 -3.18
N VAL A 264 -25.40 -14.83 -1.89
CA VAL A 264 -26.05 -15.58 -0.81
C VAL A 264 -27.57 -15.61 -1.01
N ASN A 265 -28.19 -14.46 -1.30
CA ASN A 265 -29.62 -14.39 -1.57
C ASN A 265 -30.03 -15.21 -2.80
N LEU A 266 -29.26 -15.15 -3.88
CA LEU A 266 -29.53 -15.95 -5.08
C LEU A 266 -29.42 -17.44 -4.79
N MET A 267 -28.41 -17.88 -4.06
CA MET A 267 -28.24 -19.29 -3.67
C MET A 267 -29.37 -19.77 -2.75
N MET A 268 -29.77 -18.96 -1.77
CA MET A 268 -30.92 -19.27 -0.92
C MET A 268 -32.22 -19.40 -1.71
N THR A 269 -32.48 -18.50 -2.67
CA THR A 269 -33.67 -18.59 -3.52
C THR A 269 -33.65 -19.84 -4.40
N LEU A 270 -32.51 -20.22 -4.98
CA LEU A 270 -32.36 -21.43 -5.75
C LEU A 270 -32.59 -22.71 -4.91
N ILE A 271 -32.07 -22.75 -3.68
CA ILE A 271 -32.29 -23.85 -2.74
C ILE A 271 -33.79 -23.98 -2.38
N LEU A 272 -34.45 -22.85 -2.12
CA LEU A 272 -35.90 -22.81 -1.80
C LEU A 272 -36.74 -23.22 -2.99
N MET A 273 -36.41 -22.77 -4.20
CA MET A 273 -37.09 -23.20 -5.43
C MET A 273 -36.94 -24.70 -5.70
N ASN A 274 -35.74 -25.26 -5.49
CA ASN A 274 -35.47 -26.69 -5.68
C ASN A 274 -36.21 -27.52 -4.62
N ASN A 275 -36.31 -27.05 -3.37
CA ASN A 275 -37.13 -27.73 -2.35
C ASN A 275 -38.64 -27.67 -2.68
N ARG A 276 -39.14 -26.52 -3.19
CA ARG A 276 -40.54 -26.43 -3.64
C ARG A 276 -40.85 -27.32 -4.84
N ARG A 277 -39.91 -27.50 -5.78
CA ARG A 277 -40.06 -28.48 -6.89
C ARG A 277 -40.09 -29.89 -6.38
N LYS A 278 -39.24 -30.29 -5.43
CA LYS A 278 -39.26 -31.66 -4.85
C LYS A 278 -40.55 -31.96 -4.11
N ASN A 279 -41.05 -31.01 -3.34
CA ASN A 279 -42.30 -31.20 -2.60
C ASN A 279 -43.51 -31.33 -3.57
N ARG A 280 -43.54 -30.57 -4.69
CA ARG A 280 -44.59 -30.74 -5.71
C ARG A 280 -44.53 -32.08 -6.43
N LEU A 281 -43.35 -32.62 -6.67
CA LEU A 281 -43.17 -33.96 -7.30
C LEU A 281 -43.57 -35.09 -6.33
N CYS A 282 -43.30 -34.95 -5.02
CA CYS A 282 -43.79 -35.89 -3.99
C CYS A 282 -45.32 -35.89 -3.88
N HIS A 283 -45.97 -34.71 -3.90
CA HIS A 283 -47.46 -34.64 -3.88
C HIS A 283 -48.08 -35.27 -5.13
N ARG A 284 -47.55 -35.01 -6.33
CA ARG A 284 -48.05 -35.66 -7.58
C ARG A 284 -47.90 -37.15 -7.58
N HIS A 285 -46.83 -37.70 -6.97
CA HIS A 285 -46.65 -39.17 -6.85
C HIS A 285 -47.56 -39.82 -5.82
N ALA A 286 -47.95 -39.08 -4.80
CA ALA A 286 -48.91 -39.53 -3.80
C ALA A 286 -50.34 -39.57 -4.38
N ASP A 287 -50.72 -38.54 -5.15
CA ASP A 287 -52.02 -38.45 -5.79
C ASP A 287 -52.22 -39.56 -6.87
N SER A 288 -51.16 -39.83 -7.67
CA SER A 288 -51.22 -40.90 -8.70
C SER A 288 -51.31 -42.34 -8.12
N LYS A 289 -50.84 -42.54 -6.88
CA LYS A 289 -51.03 -43.87 -6.19
C LYS A 289 -52.36 -44.01 -5.51
N GLY A 290 -53.04 -42.89 -5.19
CA GLY A 290 -54.38 -42.89 -4.62
C GLY A 290 -55.49 -43.20 -5.64
N GLU A 291 -55.30 -42.84 -6.92
CA GLU A 291 -56.26 -43.14 -7.98
C GLU A 291 -56.23 -44.59 -8.47
N THR A 292 -55.09 -45.30 -8.41
CA THR A 292 -54.99 -46.74 -8.83
C THR A 292 -55.54 -47.69 -7.78
N GLY A 293 -55.80 -47.26 -6.54
CA GLY A 293 -56.37 -48.08 -5.46
C GLY A 293 -57.89 -48.14 -5.42
N LYS A 294 -58.60 -47.29 -6.17
CA LYS A 294 -60.08 -47.23 -6.13
C LYS A 294 -60.78 -48.05 -7.23
N ASN A 295 -60.08 -48.67 -8.13
CA ASN A 295 -60.67 -49.39 -9.23
C ASN A 295 -60.73 -50.95 -9.05
N TYR A 296 -60.52 -51.49 -7.84
CA TYR A 296 -60.55 -52.94 -7.57
C TYR A 296 -61.58 -53.34 -6.51
N GLU A 297 -62.58 -52.50 -6.22
CA GLU A 297 -63.63 -52.87 -5.25
C GLU A 297 -65.07 -52.81 -5.84
N GLU A 298 -65.28 -53.00 -7.13
CA GLU A 298 -66.59 -53.20 -7.73
C GLU A 298 -66.53 -54.27 -8.83
N THR A 299 -66.49 -55.56 -8.46
CA THR A 299 -67.07 -56.66 -9.21
C THR A 299 -67.41 -57.88 -8.29
#